data_758398b0160cda5adcfb8f90512ca427
#
_entry.id   758398b0160cda5adcfb8f90512ca427
#
_cell.length_a   1.000
_cell.length_b   1.000
_cell.length_c   1.000
_cell.angle_alpha   90.00
_cell.angle_beta   90.00
_cell.angle_gamma   90.00
#
_symmetry.space_group_name_H-M   'P 1'
#
loop_
_entity.id
_entity.type
_entity.pdbx_description
1 polymer ?
#
loop_
_entity_poly.entity_id
_entity_poly.type
_entity_poly.pdbx_seq_one_letter_code
_entity_poly.pdbx_strand_id
1 'polypeptide(L)'
;LQKLVKEQNAFLWSVCLGKTQTITASVGVTYDENQLDTLINGLECMQADQQVEPVNAHPEYDGNSYVVNAEETGSKIDTENFKKVVKESIEGFKSEIDMTAEDCYVKPKYTSKSEEVKKACDDMNKYLKASITYTFGSNTEVVDKDLISQWVTVDDNMAVTFNSDAVVKYVQQLESKYNTYQTKRTFTTGGGNSATVEGGDYGWIIDEAAEIAALEANIRNGETVTREANYSQTAASHDGADWGNTYVEVDLTNQYLYLFVNGAIVTQGPIVTGKPSRGD
;
A
#
# COMPACT_ATOMS: atom_id res chain seq x y z
N LEU A 1 -50.60 -42.93 -16.30
CA LEU A 1 -51.17 -44.15 -16.79
C LEU A 1 -52.70 -44.20 -16.59
N GLN A 2 -53.22 -44.02 -15.36
CA GLN A 2 -54.68 -44.08 -15.08
C GLN A 2 -55.51 -43.04 -15.87
N LYS A 3 -54.99 -41.81 -16.08
CA LYS A 3 -55.63 -40.79 -16.91
C LYS A 3 -55.67 -41.18 -18.40
N LEU A 4 -54.60 -41.76 -18.88
CA LEU A 4 -54.47 -42.29 -20.24
C LEU A 4 -55.45 -43.45 -20.52
N VAL A 5 -55.59 -44.35 -19.56
CA VAL A 5 -56.51 -45.45 -19.67
C VAL A 5 -58.00 -45.00 -19.70
N LYS A 6 -58.28 -43.88 -18.95
CA LYS A 6 -59.64 -43.27 -18.92
C LYS A 6 -59.99 -42.51 -20.22
N GLU A 7 -59.01 -42.00 -20.92
CA GLU A 7 -59.21 -41.26 -22.18
C GLU A 7 -59.30 -42.18 -23.42
N GLN A 8 -58.97 -43.48 -23.27
CA GLN A 8 -59.14 -44.47 -24.28
C GLN A 8 -60.60 -44.90 -24.40
N ASN A 9 -61.24 -44.49 -25.47
CA ASN A 9 -62.61 -44.97 -25.77
C ASN A 9 -62.53 -46.43 -26.34
N ALA A 10 -62.86 -47.39 -25.50
CA ALA A 10 -62.77 -48.81 -25.83
C ALA A 10 -63.60 -49.20 -27.07
N PHE A 11 -64.54 -48.40 -27.50
CA PHE A 11 -65.39 -48.60 -28.66
C PHE A 11 -64.79 -48.20 -30.01
N LEU A 12 -63.75 -47.28 -29.94
CA LEU A 12 -63.15 -46.72 -31.17
C LEU A 12 -61.74 -47.24 -31.45
N TRP A 13 -61.28 -48.30 -30.75
CA TRP A 13 -59.92 -48.80 -30.93
C TRP A 13 -59.68 -49.35 -32.36
N SER A 14 -60.67 -49.93 -32.99
CA SER A 14 -60.60 -50.48 -34.35
C SER A 14 -60.44 -49.40 -35.43
N VAL A 15 -60.91 -48.17 -35.19
CA VAL A 15 -60.80 -47.02 -36.12
C VAL A 15 -59.48 -46.33 -35.94
N CYS A 16 -58.81 -46.53 -34.83
CA CYS A 16 -57.51 -45.94 -34.50
C CYS A 16 -56.33 -46.83 -34.93
N LEU A 17 -56.57 -48.02 -35.44
CA LEU A 17 -55.54 -48.92 -35.99
C LEU A 17 -54.83 -48.20 -37.16
N GLY A 18 -53.52 -47.94 -36.97
CA GLY A 18 -52.71 -47.30 -37.99
C GLY A 18 -52.48 -45.78 -37.77
N LYS A 19 -53.06 -45.18 -36.72
CA LYS A 19 -52.73 -43.83 -36.34
C LYS A 19 -51.68 -43.80 -35.21
N THR A 20 -50.55 -43.18 -35.45
CA THR A 20 -49.57 -42.95 -34.42
C THR A 20 -50.11 -41.87 -33.41
N GLN A 21 -50.37 -42.26 -32.16
CA GLN A 21 -50.72 -41.34 -31.10
C GLN A 21 -49.43 -41.02 -30.34
N THR A 22 -49.05 -39.77 -30.35
CA THR A 22 -47.96 -39.28 -29.53
C THR A 22 -48.55 -38.87 -28.18
N ILE A 23 -48.16 -39.58 -27.14
CA ILE A 23 -48.54 -39.24 -25.75
C ILE A 23 -47.37 -38.62 -25.08
N THR A 24 -47.47 -37.34 -24.69
CA THR A 24 -46.47 -36.68 -23.87
C THR A 24 -46.80 -36.96 -22.40
N ALA A 25 -46.02 -37.81 -21.77
CA ALA A 25 -46.09 -38.01 -20.33
C ALA A 25 -45.09 -37.05 -19.67
N SER A 26 -45.56 -36.15 -18.81
CA SER A 26 -44.67 -35.43 -17.91
C SER A 26 -44.20 -36.40 -16.83
N VAL A 27 -42.93 -36.72 -16.83
CA VAL A 27 -42.29 -37.42 -15.69
C VAL A 27 -41.88 -36.39 -14.67
N GLY A 28 -42.49 -36.44 -13.48
CA GLY A 28 -42.07 -35.63 -12.35
C GLY A 28 -41.17 -36.47 -11.44
N VAL A 29 -40.09 -35.88 -10.99
CA VAL A 29 -39.25 -36.44 -9.95
C VAL A 29 -39.72 -35.86 -8.62
N THR A 30 -39.86 -36.71 -7.60
CA THR A 30 -40.09 -36.26 -6.20
C THR A 30 -38.96 -36.81 -5.34
N TYR A 31 -38.35 -35.92 -4.57
CA TYR A 31 -37.27 -36.25 -3.64
C TYR A 31 -37.47 -35.48 -2.33
N ASP A 32 -36.82 -35.93 -1.26
CA ASP A 32 -36.77 -35.23 0.02
C ASP A 32 -35.67 -34.16 -0.04
N GLU A 33 -36.03 -32.91 0.02
CA GLU A 33 -35.09 -31.77 -0.06
C GLU A 33 -34.07 -31.78 1.09
N ASN A 34 -34.48 -32.16 2.30
CA ASN A 34 -33.57 -32.20 3.45
C ASN A 34 -32.51 -33.31 3.30
N GLN A 35 -32.92 -34.45 2.78
CA GLN A 35 -31.98 -35.53 2.49
C GLN A 35 -31.02 -35.16 1.35
N LEU A 36 -31.51 -34.50 0.31
CA LEU A 36 -30.67 -34.00 -0.77
C LEU A 36 -29.65 -33.00 -0.28
N ASP A 37 -30.07 -32.03 0.51
CA ASP A 37 -29.17 -31.02 1.10
C ASP A 37 -28.11 -31.67 2.01
N THR A 38 -28.49 -32.71 2.75
CA THR A 38 -27.54 -33.46 3.59
C THR A 38 -26.51 -34.19 2.76
N LEU A 39 -26.92 -34.81 1.65
CA LEU A 39 -26.02 -35.50 0.72
C LEU A 39 -25.07 -34.51 0.04
N ILE A 40 -25.59 -33.37 -0.42
CA ILE A 40 -24.77 -32.33 -1.05
C ILE A 40 -23.71 -31.83 -0.08
N ASN A 41 -24.10 -31.47 1.15
CA ASN A 41 -23.17 -30.98 2.17
C ASN A 41 -22.14 -32.05 2.60
N GLY A 42 -22.42 -33.34 2.37
CA GLY A 42 -21.50 -34.44 2.63
C GLY A 42 -20.51 -34.74 1.52
N LEU A 43 -20.62 -34.08 0.36
CA LEU A 43 -19.67 -34.26 -0.74
C LEU A 43 -18.27 -33.78 -0.35
N GLU A 44 -17.25 -34.48 -0.82
CA GLU A 44 -15.85 -34.14 -0.54
C GLU A 44 -15.51 -32.71 -1.03
N CYS A 45 -16.00 -32.31 -2.19
CA CYS A 45 -15.79 -30.97 -2.75
C CYS A 45 -16.45 -29.84 -1.93
N MET A 46 -17.42 -30.16 -1.06
CA MET A 46 -18.07 -29.19 -0.18
C MET A 46 -17.32 -28.97 1.14
N GLN A 47 -16.31 -29.77 1.43
CA GLN A 47 -15.52 -29.62 2.65
C GLN A 47 -14.62 -28.41 2.55
N ALA A 48 -14.58 -27.58 3.61
CA ALA A 48 -13.86 -26.30 3.61
C ALA A 48 -12.34 -26.46 3.37
N ASP A 49 -11.75 -27.55 3.83
CA ASP A 49 -10.33 -27.88 3.66
C ASP A 49 -9.96 -28.29 2.22
N GLN A 50 -10.95 -28.59 1.39
CA GLN A 50 -10.78 -28.92 -0.02
C GLN A 50 -11.03 -27.74 -0.96
N GLN A 51 -11.43 -26.58 -0.40
CA GLN A 51 -11.80 -25.41 -1.18
C GLN A 51 -10.72 -24.33 -1.08
N VAL A 52 -10.42 -23.69 -2.21
CA VAL A 52 -9.51 -22.56 -2.32
C VAL A 52 -10.32 -21.32 -2.67
N GLU A 53 -10.17 -20.26 -1.87
CA GLU A 53 -10.81 -18.98 -2.15
C GLU A 53 -10.28 -18.38 -3.46
N PRO A 54 -11.10 -17.73 -4.26
CA PRO A 54 -10.62 -16.97 -5.40
C PRO A 54 -9.83 -15.75 -4.94
N VAL A 55 -8.77 -15.41 -5.66
CA VAL A 55 -7.99 -14.18 -5.45
C VAL A 55 -8.42 -13.15 -6.50
N ASN A 56 -8.70 -11.94 -6.06
CA ASN A 56 -9.03 -10.84 -6.95
C ASN A 56 -7.79 -10.37 -7.73
N ALA A 57 -7.98 -9.95 -8.97
CA ALA A 57 -6.95 -9.15 -9.65
C ALA A 57 -6.68 -7.89 -8.85
N HIS A 58 -5.42 -7.48 -8.76
CA HIS A 58 -4.97 -6.34 -7.98
C HIS A 58 -3.73 -5.68 -8.58
N PRO A 59 -3.45 -4.40 -8.26
CA PRO A 59 -2.19 -3.76 -8.60
C PRO A 59 -1.01 -4.41 -7.86
N GLU A 60 0.06 -4.72 -8.57
CA GLU A 60 1.32 -5.21 -8.02
C GLU A 60 2.49 -4.38 -8.56
N TYR A 61 3.45 -4.03 -7.69
CA TYR A 61 4.66 -3.31 -8.09
C TYR A 61 5.71 -4.29 -8.61
N ASP A 62 6.10 -4.16 -9.88
CA ASP A 62 7.05 -5.05 -10.56
C ASP A 62 8.53 -4.61 -10.45
N GLY A 63 8.81 -3.57 -9.64
CA GLY A 63 10.13 -2.92 -9.54
C GLY A 63 10.30 -1.74 -10.49
N ASN A 64 9.31 -1.44 -11.31
CA ASN A 64 9.31 -0.30 -12.21
C ASN A 64 7.99 0.48 -12.22
N SER A 65 6.87 -0.22 -12.18
CA SER A 65 5.51 0.34 -12.21
C SER A 65 4.53 -0.61 -11.53
N TYR A 66 3.34 -0.10 -11.22
CA TYR A 66 2.22 -0.95 -10.87
C TYR A 66 1.61 -1.57 -12.13
N VAL A 67 1.52 -2.87 -12.13
CA VAL A 67 0.89 -3.67 -13.18
C VAL A 67 -0.29 -4.45 -12.60
N VAL A 68 -1.22 -4.86 -13.47
CA VAL A 68 -2.32 -5.72 -13.04
C VAL A 68 -1.80 -7.13 -12.83
N ASN A 69 -1.79 -7.60 -11.57
CA ASN A 69 -1.67 -9.01 -11.27
C ASN A 69 -3.04 -9.66 -11.47
N ALA A 70 -3.10 -10.72 -12.29
CA ALA A 70 -4.35 -11.34 -12.69
C ALA A 70 -5.02 -12.07 -11.52
N GLU A 71 -6.32 -12.19 -11.61
CA GLU A 71 -7.12 -13.00 -10.71
C GLU A 71 -6.76 -14.48 -10.76
N GLU A 72 -6.89 -15.15 -9.61
CA GLU A 72 -6.84 -16.60 -9.54
C GLU A 72 -8.25 -17.15 -9.27
N THR A 73 -8.69 -18.08 -10.11
CA THR A 73 -9.94 -18.79 -9.90
C THR A 73 -9.72 -19.85 -8.84
N GLY A 74 -10.38 -19.71 -7.69
CA GLY A 74 -10.36 -20.73 -6.65
C GLY A 74 -11.21 -21.95 -7.02
N SER A 75 -11.30 -22.88 -6.08
CA SER A 75 -12.21 -24.05 -6.14
C SER A 75 -13.38 -23.94 -5.17
N LYS A 76 -13.57 -22.77 -4.54
CA LYS A 76 -14.68 -22.55 -3.60
C LYS A 76 -16.00 -22.63 -4.34
N ILE A 77 -16.89 -23.48 -3.84
CA ILE A 77 -18.19 -23.69 -4.44
C ILE A 77 -19.17 -22.61 -3.98
N ASP A 78 -19.88 -22.01 -4.93
CA ASP A 78 -21.10 -21.26 -4.67
C ASP A 78 -22.20 -22.26 -4.30
N THR A 79 -22.39 -22.45 -3.00
CA THR A 79 -23.28 -23.46 -2.44
C THR A 79 -24.72 -23.28 -2.90
N GLU A 80 -25.19 -22.05 -3.04
CA GLU A 80 -26.57 -21.76 -3.43
C GLU A 80 -26.79 -22.09 -4.91
N ASN A 81 -25.87 -21.66 -5.78
CA ASN A 81 -25.95 -21.99 -7.19
C ASN A 81 -25.77 -23.49 -7.43
N PHE A 82 -24.79 -24.11 -6.76
CA PHE A 82 -24.57 -25.56 -6.89
C PHE A 82 -25.81 -26.38 -6.50
N LYS A 83 -26.45 -26.08 -5.37
CA LYS A 83 -27.70 -26.73 -4.94
C LYS A 83 -28.80 -26.56 -5.96
N LYS A 84 -28.95 -25.37 -6.53
CA LYS A 84 -29.93 -25.10 -7.60
C LYS A 84 -29.66 -25.94 -8.82
N VAL A 85 -28.40 -25.96 -9.31
CA VAL A 85 -28.01 -26.75 -10.50
C VAL A 85 -28.21 -28.26 -10.29
N VAL A 86 -27.90 -28.76 -9.07
CA VAL A 86 -28.15 -30.17 -8.74
C VAL A 86 -29.65 -30.49 -8.80
N LYS A 87 -30.53 -29.65 -8.23
CA LYS A 87 -31.99 -29.84 -8.30
C LYS A 87 -32.49 -29.84 -9.74
N GLU A 88 -32.09 -28.85 -10.55
CA GLU A 88 -32.46 -28.76 -11.96
C GLU A 88 -31.95 -29.96 -12.77
N SER A 89 -30.77 -30.49 -12.44
CA SER A 89 -30.18 -31.65 -13.09
C SER A 89 -30.94 -32.94 -12.77
N ILE A 90 -31.38 -33.12 -11.53
CA ILE A 90 -32.22 -34.25 -11.09
C ILE A 90 -33.57 -34.19 -11.79
N GLU A 91 -34.21 -33.03 -11.85
CA GLU A 91 -35.50 -32.84 -12.54
C GLU A 91 -35.40 -33.03 -14.04
N GLY A 92 -34.26 -32.65 -14.63
CA GLY A 92 -33.94 -32.84 -16.04
C GLY A 92 -33.37 -34.19 -16.40
N PHE A 93 -33.21 -35.13 -15.46
CA PHE A 93 -32.59 -36.44 -15.64
C PHE A 93 -31.19 -36.38 -16.25
N LYS A 94 -30.41 -35.33 -15.92
CA LYS A 94 -29.00 -35.26 -16.30
C LYS A 94 -28.18 -36.25 -15.46
N SER A 95 -27.24 -36.93 -16.07
CA SER A 95 -26.37 -37.90 -15.39
C SER A 95 -25.09 -37.30 -14.85
N GLU A 96 -24.74 -36.08 -15.28
CA GLU A 96 -23.52 -35.37 -14.90
C GLU A 96 -23.76 -33.85 -14.88
N ILE A 97 -22.95 -33.17 -14.14
CA ILE A 97 -22.95 -31.70 -14.03
C ILE A 97 -21.53 -31.22 -14.28
N ASP A 98 -21.36 -30.38 -15.29
CA ASP A 98 -20.12 -29.60 -15.46
C ASP A 98 -20.21 -28.35 -14.59
N MET A 99 -19.55 -28.37 -13.43
CA MET A 99 -19.60 -27.29 -12.46
C MET A 99 -19.03 -25.99 -13.01
N THR A 100 -18.10 -26.03 -13.96
CA THR A 100 -17.52 -24.84 -14.58
C THR A 100 -18.51 -24.21 -15.57
N ALA A 101 -19.14 -25.03 -16.41
CA ALA A 101 -20.11 -24.54 -17.38
C ALA A 101 -21.38 -23.97 -16.72
N GLU A 102 -21.77 -24.52 -15.57
CA GLU A 102 -22.95 -24.10 -14.78
C GLU A 102 -22.60 -23.03 -13.72
N ASP A 103 -21.39 -22.41 -13.77
CA ASP A 103 -20.96 -21.33 -12.87
C ASP A 103 -21.07 -21.68 -11.37
N CYS A 104 -20.77 -22.93 -10.99
CA CYS A 104 -20.90 -23.39 -9.61
C CYS A 104 -19.76 -22.95 -8.67
N TYR A 105 -18.77 -22.22 -9.15
CA TYR A 105 -17.67 -21.72 -8.33
C TYR A 105 -17.84 -20.23 -8.02
N VAL A 106 -17.39 -19.84 -6.82
CA VAL A 106 -17.31 -18.43 -6.44
C VAL A 106 -16.33 -17.74 -7.37
N LYS A 107 -16.76 -16.65 -7.99
CA LYS A 107 -15.94 -15.86 -8.91
C LYS A 107 -15.21 -14.74 -8.16
N PRO A 108 -13.98 -14.40 -8.57
CA PRO A 108 -13.33 -13.19 -8.10
C PRO A 108 -14.21 -11.96 -8.35
N LYS A 109 -14.25 -11.05 -7.38
CA LYS A 109 -14.99 -9.77 -7.50
C LYS A 109 -14.37 -8.89 -8.59
N TYR A 110 -13.03 -8.89 -8.65
CA TYR A 110 -12.26 -8.13 -9.63
C TYR A 110 -11.43 -9.07 -10.50
N THR A 111 -11.44 -8.79 -11.80
CA THR A 111 -10.65 -9.50 -12.80
C THR A 111 -9.64 -8.56 -13.46
N SER A 112 -8.69 -9.13 -14.19
CA SER A 112 -7.73 -8.35 -14.99
C SER A 112 -8.37 -7.46 -16.06
N LYS A 113 -9.66 -7.69 -16.35
CA LYS A 113 -10.47 -6.87 -17.26
C LYS A 113 -11.22 -5.76 -16.56
N SER A 114 -11.31 -5.77 -15.22
CA SER A 114 -12.04 -4.79 -14.42
C SER A 114 -11.42 -3.40 -14.57
N GLU A 115 -12.27 -2.41 -14.88
CA GLU A 115 -11.83 -1.03 -15.07
C GLU A 115 -11.33 -0.41 -13.74
N GLU A 116 -11.86 -0.87 -12.60
CA GLU A 116 -11.45 -0.44 -11.26
C GLU A 116 -9.99 -0.79 -10.99
N VAL A 117 -9.55 -2.01 -11.35
CA VAL A 117 -8.17 -2.47 -11.17
C VAL A 117 -7.21 -1.69 -12.07
N LYS A 118 -7.57 -1.52 -13.35
CA LYS A 118 -6.77 -0.74 -14.30
C LYS A 118 -6.62 0.71 -13.82
N LYS A 119 -7.74 1.31 -13.40
CA LYS A 119 -7.74 2.67 -12.87
C LYS A 119 -6.88 2.79 -11.62
N ALA A 120 -6.95 1.81 -10.70
CA ALA A 120 -6.09 1.77 -9.52
C ALA A 120 -4.61 1.71 -9.91
N CYS A 121 -4.21 0.84 -10.85
CA CYS A 121 -2.85 0.81 -11.40
C CYS A 121 -2.43 2.17 -11.97
N ASP A 122 -3.29 2.79 -12.78
CA ASP A 122 -2.99 4.09 -13.39
C ASP A 122 -2.85 5.18 -12.34
N ASP A 123 -3.72 5.20 -11.33
CA ASP A 123 -3.67 6.18 -10.26
C ASP A 123 -2.43 5.98 -9.36
N MET A 124 -2.07 4.74 -9.02
CA MET A 124 -0.85 4.42 -8.29
C MET A 124 0.41 4.82 -9.08
N ASN A 125 0.44 4.57 -10.38
CA ASN A 125 1.54 4.94 -11.26
C ASN A 125 1.73 6.47 -11.40
N LYS A 126 0.72 7.28 -11.10
CA LYS A 126 0.88 8.74 -11.06
C LYS A 126 1.81 9.17 -9.94
N TYR A 127 1.73 8.55 -8.77
CA TYR A 127 2.61 8.83 -7.64
C TYR A 127 4.07 8.45 -7.95
N LEU A 128 4.30 7.36 -8.68
CA LEU A 128 5.64 6.89 -9.05
C LEU A 128 6.39 7.80 -10.04
N LYS A 129 5.73 8.81 -10.59
CA LYS A 129 6.39 9.83 -11.42
C LYS A 129 7.24 10.79 -10.61
N ALA A 130 6.97 10.91 -9.31
CA ALA A 130 7.71 11.80 -8.44
C ALA A 130 9.12 11.28 -8.17
N SER A 131 10.06 12.21 -8.11
CA SER A 131 11.44 11.96 -7.66
C SER A 131 11.96 13.20 -6.96
N ILE A 132 12.15 13.10 -5.66
CA ILE A 132 12.60 14.21 -4.82
C ILE A 132 14.02 13.90 -4.34
N THR A 133 14.98 14.74 -4.77
CA THR A 133 16.36 14.67 -4.30
C THR A 133 16.58 15.76 -3.27
N TYR A 134 16.76 15.37 -2.02
CA TYR A 134 17.19 16.27 -0.97
C TYR A 134 18.69 16.50 -1.03
N THR A 135 19.09 17.73 -0.76
CA THR A 135 20.50 18.11 -0.62
C THR A 135 20.77 18.62 0.79
N PHE A 136 21.81 18.09 1.43
CA PHE A 136 22.31 18.50 2.72
C PHE A 136 23.82 18.68 2.61
N GLY A 137 24.23 19.83 2.04
CA GLY A 137 25.63 20.04 1.63
C GLY A 137 26.05 19.06 0.55
N SER A 138 27.08 18.26 0.84
CA SER A 138 27.57 17.20 -0.06
C SER A 138 26.75 15.90 -0.01
N ASN A 139 25.87 15.74 0.99
CA ASN A 139 25.04 14.56 1.14
C ASN A 139 23.73 14.71 0.37
N THR A 140 23.20 13.60 -0.13
CA THR A 140 21.90 13.56 -0.79
C THR A 140 21.06 12.41 -0.28
N GLU A 141 19.74 12.62 -0.23
CA GLU A 141 18.73 11.59 0.01
C GLU A 141 17.72 11.63 -1.13
N VAL A 142 17.28 10.47 -1.58
CA VAL A 142 16.37 10.39 -2.72
C VAL A 142 15.09 9.66 -2.33
N VAL A 143 13.97 10.32 -2.54
CA VAL A 143 12.64 9.70 -2.52
C VAL A 143 12.30 9.38 -3.96
N ASP A 144 12.46 8.14 -4.32
CA ASP A 144 12.20 7.62 -5.67
C ASP A 144 10.96 6.72 -5.72
N LYS A 145 10.69 6.18 -6.91
CA LYS A 145 9.56 5.29 -7.13
C LYS A 145 9.56 4.04 -6.24
N ASP A 146 10.75 3.50 -5.91
CA ASP A 146 10.88 2.28 -5.10
C ASP A 146 10.46 2.55 -3.65
N LEU A 147 10.79 3.72 -3.13
CA LEU A 147 10.35 4.16 -1.82
C LEU A 147 8.87 4.55 -1.83
N ILE A 148 8.42 5.32 -2.83
CA ILE A 148 7.03 5.76 -2.96
C ILE A 148 6.09 4.56 -3.12
N SER A 149 6.50 3.49 -3.82
CA SER A 149 5.68 2.28 -3.97
C SER A 149 5.30 1.63 -2.65
N GLN A 150 6.11 1.82 -1.60
CA GLN A 150 5.83 1.30 -0.26
C GLN A 150 4.79 2.16 0.51
N TRP A 151 4.48 3.35 0.01
CA TRP A 151 3.58 4.32 0.64
C TRP A 151 2.20 4.39 -0.03
N VAL A 152 2.02 3.68 -1.14
CA VAL A 152 0.77 3.69 -1.90
C VAL A 152 0.16 2.28 -1.86
N THR A 153 -1.11 2.20 -1.47
CA THR A 153 -1.86 0.96 -1.35
C THR A 153 -3.26 1.11 -1.94
N VAL A 154 -3.95 -0.01 -2.12
CA VAL A 154 -5.38 -0.04 -2.47
C VAL A 154 -6.18 -0.74 -1.38
N ASP A 155 -7.41 -0.32 -1.20
CA ASP A 155 -8.37 -1.02 -0.34
C ASP A 155 -9.12 -2.13 -1.10
N ASP A 156 -10.02 -2.84 -0.39
CA ASP A 156 -10.86 -3.92 -0.96
C ASP A 156 -11.81 -3.45 -2.08
N ASN A 157 -11.94 -2.15 -2.30
CA ASN A 157 -12.74 -1.54 -3.35
C ASN A 157 -11.90 -0.91 -4.46
N MET A 158 -10.59 -1.20 -4.49
CA MET A 158 -9.61 -0.62 -5.43
C MET A 158 -9.45 0.90 -5.31
N ALA A 159 -9.84 1.49 -4.15
CA ALA A 159 -9.55 2.89 -3.90
C ALA A 159 -8.09 3.05 -3.47
N VAL A 160 -7.36 3.90 -4.19
CA VAL A 160 -5.94 4.17 -3.92
C VAL A 160 -5.82 5.04 -2.67
N THR A 161 -5.01 4.60 -1.73
CA THR A 161 -4.70 5.32 -0.49
C THR A 161 -3.20 5.60 -0.39
N PHE A 162 -2.88 6.77 0.15
CA PHE A 162 -1.51 7.19 0.38
C PHE A 162 -1.23 7.18 1.89
N ASN A 163 -0.18 6.47 2.29
CA ASN A 163 0.20 6.31 3.69
C ASN A 163 1.00 7.52 4.19
N SER A 164 0.31 8.52 4.69
CA SER A 164 0.93 9.72 5.27
C SER A 164 1.81 9.43 6.48
N ASP A 165 1.50 8.39 7.28
CA ASP A 165 2.34 8.01 8.43
C ASP A 165 3.73 7.53 8.00
N ALA A 166 3.85 6.93 6.81
CA ALA A 166 5.13 6.53 6.26
C ALA A 166 5.98 7.75 5.86
N VAL A 167 5.34 8.81 5.34
CA VAL A 167 6.00 10.09 5.04
C VAL A 167 6.49 10.75 6.33
N VAL A 168 5.66 10.78 7.37
CA VAL A 168 6.05 11.31 8.70
C VAL A 168 7.32 10.58 9.20
N LYS A 169 7.31 9.25 9.18
CA LYS A 169 8.47 8.45 9.60
C LYS A 169 9.72 8.75 8.78
N TYR A 170 9.58 8.95 7.49
CA TYR A 170 10.71 9.29 6.63
C TYR A 170 11.27 10.68 6.96
N VAL A 171 10.42 11.69 7.16
CA VAL A 171 10.87 13.04 7.58
C VAL A 171 11.56 12.98 8.94
N GLN A 172 11.04 12.22 9.91
CA GLN A 172 11.69 12.00 11.21
C GLN A 172 13.06 11.30 11.08
N GLN A 173 13.25 10.44 10.09
CA GLN A 173 14.58 9.89 9.79
C GLN A 173 15.54 10.98 9.26
N LEU A 174 15.06 11.87 8.39
CA LEU A 174 15.85 13.01 7.94
C LEU A 174 16.23 13.93 9.12
N GLU A 175 15.29 14.22 10.00
CA GLU A 175 15.56 15.01 11.24
C GLU A 175 16.62 14.35 12.10
N SER A 176 16.47 13.06 12.39
CA SER A 176 17.45 12.31 13.18
C SER A 176 18.85 12.33 12.60
N LYS A 177 18.96 12.43 11.26
CA LYS A 177 20.22 12.39 10.54
C LYS A 177 20.84 13.77 10.34
N TYR A 178 20.02 14.80 10.16
CA TYR A 178 20.49 16.12 9.69
C TYR A 178 20.23 17.28 10.66
N ASN A 179 19.37 17.12 11.67
CA ASN A 179 19.24 18.13 12.71
C ASN A 179 20.47 18.16 13.59
N THR A 180 21.02 19.36 13.82
CA THR A 180 22.21 19.57 14.68
C THR A 180 21.92 20.44 15.89
N TYR A 181 20.69 20.93 16.04
CA TYR A 181 20.26 21.69 17.22
C TYR A 181 20.51 20.90 18.51
N GLN A 182 21.09 21.55 19.53
CA GLN A 182 21.44 20.96 20.83
C GLN A 182 22.37 19.73 20.78
N THR A 183 23.01 19.44 19.64
CA THR A 183 23.98 18.34 19.58
C THR A 183 25.32 18.74 20.20
N LYS A 184 26.07 17.71 20.60
CA LYS A 184 27.46 17.89 21.06
C LYS A 184 28.37 18.20 19.89
N ARG A 185 29.25 19.20 20.07
CA ARG A 185 30.24 19.63 19.09
C ARG A 185 31.62 19.54 19.71
N THR A 186 32.46 18.67 19.13
CA THR A 186 33.88 18.54 19.53
C THR A 186 34.74 19.13 18.43
N PHE A 187 35.63 20.02 18.77
CA PHE A 187 36.49 20.74 17.82
C PHE A 187 37.87 21.05 18.45
N THR A 188 38.81 21.40 17.58
CA THR A 188 40.10 21.93 18.02
C THR A 188 40.00 23.44 18.19
N THR A 189 40.28 23.93 19.37
CA THR A 189 40.24 25.36 19.71
C THR A 189 41.35 26.14 19.01
N GLY A 190 41.21 27.46 18.94
CA GLY A 190 42.26 28.35 18.47
C GLY A 190 43.58 28.22 19.22
N GLY A 191 43.54 27.81 20.49
CA GLY A 191 44.71 27.45 21.30
C GLY A 191 45.31 26.07 21.06
N GLY A 192 44.74 25.27 20.15
CA GLY A 192 45.23 23.93 19.77
C GLY A 192 44.75 22.78 20.65
N ASN A 193 43.86 23.02 21.60
CA ASN A 193 43.32 22.01 22.51
C ASN A 193 41.99 21.47 21.95
N SER A 194 41.62 20.26 22.32
CA SER A 194 40.28 19.74 22.05
C SER A 194 39.29 20.31 23.07
N ALA A 195 38.15 20.78 22.56
CA ALA A 195 37.03 21.22 23.40
C ALA A 195 35.75 20.58 22.93
N THR A 196 34.85 20.36 23.87
CA THR A 196 33.47 19.88 23.57
C THR A 196 32.50 20.89 24.15
N VAL A 197 31.61 21.37 23.30
CA VAL A 197 30.44 22.18 23.71
C VAL A 197 29.18 21.41 23.43
N GLU A 198 28.20 21.54 24.30
CA GLU A 198 26.91 20.87 24.17
C GLU A 198 25.78 21.81 24.58
N GLY A 199 24.60 21.56 24.05
CA GLY A 199 23.45 22.43 24.22
C GLY A 199 23.55 23.69 23.36
N GLY A 200 22.88 24.75 23.81
CA GLY A 200 22.76 26.02 23.08
C GLY A 200 21.66 25.99 22.03
N ASP A 201 21.42 27.15 21.43
CA ASP A 201 20.26 27.36 20.53
C ASP A 201 20.65 27.41 19.05
N TYR A 202 21.84 26.91 18.70
CA TYR A 202 22.37 26.93 17.35
C TYR A 202 22.28 25.55 16.71
N GLY A 203 22.08 25.49 15.40
CA GLY A 203 22.07 24.23 14.61
C GLY A 203 20.91 24.18 13.62
N TRP A 204 20.92 23.18 12.79
CA TRP A 204 19.85 22.88 11.85
C TRP A 204 18.65 22.29 12.56
N ILE A 205 17.45 22.74 12.19
CA ILE A 205 16.17 22.13 12.59
C ILE A 205 15.29 22.07 11.35
N ILE A 206 14.96 20.87 10.90
CA ILE A 206 13.94 20.65 9.86
C ILE A 206 12.58 21.06 10.44
N ASP A 207 11.78 21.78 9.66
CA ASP A 207 10.37 22.03 9.97
C ASP A 207 9.56 20.80 9.56
N GLU A 208 9.31 19.90 10.52
CA GLU A 208 8.64 18.62 10.28
C GLU A 208 7.31 18.81 9.53
N ALA A 209 6.46 19.72 10.00
CA ALA A 209 5.14 19.92 9.44
C ALA A 209 5.18 20.50 8.01
N ALA A 210 6.04 21.50 7.79
CA ALA A 210 6.23 22.09 6.47
C ALA A 210 6.84 21.08 5.48
N GLU A 211 7.78 20.25 5.96
CA GLU A 211 8.45 19.25 5.12
C GLU A 211 7.52 18.10 4.73
N ILE A 212 6.73 17.58 5.66
CA ILE A 212 5.70 16.56 5.37
C ILE A 212 4.74 17.07 4.30
N ALA A 213 4.20 18.29 4.48
CA ALA A 213 3.26 18.89 3.55
C ALA A 213 3.87 19.09 2.15
N ALA A 214 5.12 19.54 2.08
CA ALA A 214 5.85 19.75 0.82
C ALA A 214 6.15 18.42 0.11
N LEU A 215 6.62 17.41 0.85
CA LEU A 215 6.93 16.10 0.30
C LEU A 215 5.67 15.41 -0.25
N GLU A 216 4.57 15.43 0.52
CA GLU A 216 3.29 14.90 0.04
C GLU A 216 2.80 15.61 -1.21
N ALA A 217 2.93 16.94 -1.27
CA ALA A 217 2.53 17.72 -2.45
C ALA A 217 3.38 17.35 -3.67
N ASN A 218 4.71 17.26 -3.54
CA ASN A 218 5.59 16.84 -4.62
C ASN A 218 5.21 15.45 -5.15
N ILE A 219 4.93 14.49 -4.26
CA ILE A 219 4.56 13.13 -4.64
C ILE A 219 3.20 13.11 -5.34
N ARG A 220 2.19 13.79 -4.79
CA ARG A 220 0.83 13.85 -5.38
C ARG A 220 0.81 14.52 -6.76
N ASN A 221 1.70 15.49 -6.97
CA ASN A 221 1.84 16.20 -8.26
C ASN A 221 2.75 15.44 -9.24
N GLY A 222 3.44 14.37 -8.83
CA GLY A 222 4.39 13.64 -9.67
C GLY A 222 5.62 14.47 -10.06
N GLU A 223 6.10 15.32 -9.14
CA GLU A 223 7.18 16.27 -9.42
C GLU A 223 8.56 15.61 -9.34
N THR A 224 9.45 16.02 -10.25
CA THR A 224 10.89 15.73 -10.15
C THR A 224 11.59 17.00 -9.72
N VAL A 225 12.15 17.00 -8.50
CA VAL A 225 12.73 18.19 -7.89
C VAL A 225 13.98 17.85 -7.10
N THR A 226 14.98 18.75 -7.17
CA THR A 226 16.13 18.74 -6.26
C THR A 226 16.04 19.97 -5.37
N ARG A 227 16.02 19.78 -4.06
CA ARG A 227 15.85 20.88 -3.09
C ARG A 227 16.45 20.53 -1.74
N GLU A 228 16.64 21.55 -0.91
CA GLU A 228 16.84 21.35 0.52
C GLU A 228 15.51 21.02 1.23
N ALA A 229 15.61 20.50 2.45
CA ALA A 229 14.45 20.37 3.33
C ALA A 229 13.94 21.75 3.74
N ASN A 230 12.69 21.82 4.19
CA ASN A 230 12.18 23.01 4.85
C ASN A 230 12.74 23.09 6.27
N TYR A 231 13.28 24.23 6.66
CA TYR A 231 13.90 24.43 7.97
C TYR A 231 13.13 25.47 8.78
N SER A 232 12.92 25.17 10.06
CA SER A 232 12.53 26.15 11.05
C SER A 232 13.73 26.93 11.60
N GLN A 233 14.94 26.34 11.53
CA GLN A 233 16.19 26.99 11.87
C GLN A 233 17.31 26.49 10.94
N THR A 234 18.13 27.41 10.46
CA THR A 234 19.30 27.11 9.63
C THR A 234 20.61 27.34 10.39
N ALA A 235 21.67 26.65 9.92
CA ALA A 235 23.04 26.86 10.36
C ALA A 235 23.95 27.25 9.17
N ALA A 236 25.22 27.45 9.39
CA ALA A 236 26.12 27.97 8.36
C ALA A 236 26.52 26.90 7.34
N SER A 237 26.55 25.63 7.70
CA SER A 237 26.99 24.55 6.81
C SER A 237 26.33 23.23 7.18
N HIS A 238 26.09 22.37 6.17
CA HIS A 238 25.81 20.96 6.37
C HIS A 238 27.08 20.09 6.30
N ASP A 239 28.18 20.65 5.76
CA ASP A 239 29.44 19.94 5.61
C ASP A 239 30.41 20.28 6.73
N GLY A 240 30.88 19.25 7.45
CA GLY A 240 31.81 19.42 8.56
C GLY A 240 31.17 20.05 9.79
N ALA A 241 31.73 21.16 10.26
CA ALA A 241 31.19 21.91 11.39
C ALA A 241 29.99 22.75 10.96
N ASP A 242 28.84 22.56 11.62
CA ASP A 242 27.60 23.27 11.26
C ASP A 242 27.68 24.80 11.47
N TRP A 243 28.62 25.28 12.28
CA TRP A 243 28.90 26.71 12.41
C TRP A 243 29.79 27.29 11.32
N GLY A 244 30.27 26.43 10.41
CA GLY A 244 31.11 26.84 9.27
C GLY A 244 32.53 27.23 9.65
N ASN A 245 33.15 28.07 8.82
CA ASN A 245 34.56 28.46 8.95
C ASN A 245 34.76 29.91 9.37
N THR A 246 33.67 30.66 9.67
CA THR A 246 33.73 32.06 10.13
C THR A 246 32.95 32.18 11.43
N TYR A 247 33.67 32.31 12.53
CA TYR A 247 33.07 32.31 13.86
C TYR A 247 33.98 32.97 14.89
N VAL A 248 33.44 33.30 16.04
CA VAL A 248 34.18 33.76 17.22
C VAL A 248 34.22 32.63 18.24
N GLU A 249 35.42 32.32 18.72
CA GLU A 249 35.62 31.42 19.84
C GLU A 249 36.00 32.25 21.08
N VAL A 250 35.33 31.98 22.20
CA VAL A 250 35.60 32.60 23.49
C VAL A 250 35.98 31.52 24.49
N ASP A 251 37.25 31.48 24.87
CA ASP A 251 37.76 30.60 25.94
C ASP A 251 37.52 31.28 27.29
N LEU A 252 36.49 30.88 27.99
CA LEU A 252 36.10 31.42 29.28
C LEU A 252 37.09 31.09 30.38
N THR A 253 37.83 29.98 30.25
CA THR A 253 38.82 29.55 31.26
C THR A 253 40.07 30.39 31.19
N ASN A 254 40.60 30.61 30.00
CA ASN A 254 41.81 31.37 29.75
C ASN A 254 41.53 32.84 29.48
N GLN A 255 40.25 33.27 29.44
CA GLN A 255 39.83 34.63 29.12
C GLN A 255 40.49 35.13 27.83
N TYR A 256 40.31 34.37 26.77
CA TYR A 256 40.92 34.64 25.46
C TYR A 256 39.92 34.49 24.33
N LEU A 257 40.05 35.32 23.31
CA LEU A 257 39.19 35.35 22.14
C LEU A 257 39.98 35.04 20.87
N TYR A 258 39.37 34.24 19.99
CA TYR A 258 39.86 34.01 18.63
C TYR A 258 38.73 34.37 17.65
N LEU A 259 39.04 35.15 16.62
CA LEU A 259 38.14 35.40 15.49
C LEU A 259 38.65 34.61 14.26
N PHE A 260 37.84 33.70 13.79
CA PHE A 260 38.10 32.98 12.58
C PHE A 260 37.32 33.58 11.42
N VAL A 261 37.94 33.75 10.26
CA VAL A 261 37.32 34.11 8.99
C VAL A 261 37.85 33.15 7.93
N ASN A 262 36.94 32.44 7.26
CA ASN A 262 37.30 31.40 6.28
C ASN A 262 38.34 30.39 6.81
N GLY A 263 38.23 29.99 8.08
CA GLY A 263 39.09 29.01 8.72
C GLY A 263 40.45 29.53 9.20
N ALA A 264 40.77 30.81 8.97
CA ALA A 264 42.02 31.43 9.44
C ALA A 264 41.76 32.36 10.60
N ILE A 265 42.64 32.37 11.62
CA ILE A 265 42.61 33.33 12.71
C ILE A 265 43.03 34.68 12.18
N VAL A 266 42.13 35.68 12.18
CA VAL A 266 42.39 37.05 11.73
C VAL A 266 42.72 37.98 12.86
N THR A 267 42.18 37.67 14.07
CA THR A 267 42.55 38.38 15.30
C THR A 267 42.38 37.46 16.51
N GLN A 268 43.16 37.72 17.53
CA GLN A 268 43.07 37.01 18.81
C GLN A 268 43.63 37.91 19.95
N GLY A 269 43.20 37.68 21.16
CA GLY A 269 43.69 38.41 22.28
C GLY A 269 43.00 38.12 23.61
N PRO A 270 43.56 38.62 24.71
CA PRO A 270 42.93 38.46 26.00
C PRO A 270 41.64 39.30 26.09
N ILE A 271 40.65 38.78 26.76
CA ILE A 271 39.36 39.43 27.03
C ILE A 271 38.97 39.34 28.49
N VAL A 272 37.97 40.06 28.88
CA VAL A 272 37.31 39.91 30.18
C VAL A 272 35.85 39.62 29.95
N THR A 273 35.39 38.45 30.42
CA THR A 273 33.99 38.06 30.34
C THR A 273 33.25 38.36 31.65
N GLY A 274 31.93 38.53 31.57
CA GLY A 274 31.10 38.71 32.77
C GLY A 274 31.18 37.53 33.74
N LYS A 275 30.84 37.77 34.99
CA LYS A 275 30.83 36.75 36.04
C LYS A 275 29.41 36.16 36.13
N PRO A 276 29.20 34.87 35.78
CA PRO A 276 27.86 34.25 35.75
C PRO A 276 27.08 34.38 37.06
N SER A 277 27.80 34.43 38.21
CA SER A 277 27.18 34.58 39.54
C SER A 277 26.62 35.98 39.83
N ARG A 278 26.80 36.96 38.92
CA ARG A 278 26.27 38.32 39.07
C ARG A 278 25.16 38.67 38.10
N GLY A 279 24.79 37.72 37.20
CA GLY A 279 23.76 37.96 36.19
C GLY A 279 24.18 38.95 35.08
N ASP A 280 25.47 39.14 34.89
CA ASP A 280 26.04 39.98 33.81
C ASP A 280 26.22 39.18 32.53
#